data_b13793e8062ba6f8a7fab7d79e7fee22
#
_entry.id   b13793e8062ba6f8a7fab7d79e7fee22
#
_cell.length_a   1.000
_cell.length_b   1.000
_cell.length_c   1.000
_cell.angle_alpha   90.00
_cell.angle_beta   90.00
_cell.angle_gamma   90.00
#
_symmetry.space_group_name_H-M   'P 1'
#
loop_
_entity.id
_entity.type
_entity.pdbx_description
1 polymer ?
#
loop_
_entity_poly.entity_id
_entity_poly.type
_entity_poly.pdbx_seq_one_letter_code
_entity_poly.pdbx_strand_id
1 'polypeptide(L)'
;MTQISFEFFSPKTVTAAFSLSRVAETLAGFAPQFSAVTCSKEPAQTLDTLRALRRSGLGRLQAHVTCSTQQPADLPAYLKAAQEAGAGGLIALRGDTAPKGLDVMDLIACAKRNAMQDIFVAAYPEVHPLAQSSQSDLDWLKRKQDAGATAAITQFFFHAEFFLRFRDRAAAQGITLPIIPGILPVQNWTATQAIAGRCGTSIAPDLAEGLARAEREGRAEMMAIAQASELCDSLIQNGVEHLHFYTMNKAEVVSAICTALGKAPQQSLRRVA
;
A
#
# COMPACT_ATOMS: atom_id res chain seq x y z
N MET A 1 16.65 9.41 -7.64
CA MET A 1 15.65 10.09 -6.77
C MET A 1 14.60 9.06 -6.40
N THR A 2 14.36 8.80 -5.12
CA THR A 2 13.45 7.75 -4.63
C THR A 2 12.03 7.95 -5.18
N GLN A 3 11.41 6.90 -5.68
CA GLN A 3 10.03 6.91 -6.14
C GLN A 3 9.07 6.81 -4.95
N ILE A 4 7.84 7.27 -5.13
CA ILE A 4 6.78 7.14 -4.13
C ILE A 4 5.48 6.67 -4.76
N SER A 5 4.65 6.06 -3.94
CA SER A 5 3.28 5.67 -4.28
C SER A 5 2.38 5.77 -3.05
N PHE A 6 1.09 5.84 -3.28
CA PHE A 6 0.10 6.08 -2.23
C PHE A 6 -1.01 5.06 -2.24
N GLU A 7 -1.55 4.75 -1.06
CA GLU A 7 -2.75 3.93 -0.92
C GLU A 7 -3.90 4.75 -0.35
N PHE A 8 -5.08 4.58 -0.92
CA PHE A 8 -6.32 5.24 -0.52
C PHE A 8 -7.42 4.24 -0.20
N PHE A 9 -8.25 4.58 0.78
CA PHE A 9 -9.47 3.84 1.10
C PHE A 9 -10.66 4.39 0.32
N SER A 10 -11.56 3.51 -0.09
CA SER A 10 -12.84 3.91 -0.66
C SER A 10 -13.67 4.68 0.37
N PRO A 11 -14.18 5.88 0.05
CA PRO A 11 -14.96 6.70 0.97
C PRO A 11 -16.34 6.08 1.21
N LYS A 12 -16.83 6.14 2.47
CA LYS A 12 -18.13 5.57 2.85
C LYS A 12 -19.25 6.60 2.89
N THR A 13 -18.94 7.89 2.76
CA THR A 13 -19.91 8.99 2.81
C THR A 13 -19.55 10.03 1.76
N VAL A 14 -20.51 10.87 1.39
CA VAL A 14 -20.29 11.99 0.44
C VAL A 14 -19.22 12.94 0.98
N THR A 15 -19.26 13.29 2.27
CA THR A 15 -18.24 14.13 2.89
C THR A 15 -16.85 13.52 2.80
N ALA A 16 -16.72 12.20 3.04
CA ALA A 16 -15.45 11.49 2.90
C ALA A 16 -14.97 11.47 1.44
N ALA A 17 -15.87 11.41 0.45
CA ALA A 17 -15.52 11.49 -0.97
C ALA A 17 -14.95 12.87 -1.34
N PHE A 18 -15.55 13.98 -0.86
CA PHE A 18 -14.98 15.31 -1.03
C PHE A 18 -13.61 15.46 -0.36
N SER A 19 -13.46 14.93 0.86
CA SER A 19 -12.17 14.94 1.54
C SER A 19 -11.12 14.15 0.75
N LEU A 20 -11.47 12.98 0.21
CA LEU A 20 -10.58 12.16 -0.61
C LEU A 20 -10.10 12.91 -1.86
N SER A 21 -10.99 13.65 -2.56
CA SER A 21 -10.59 14.46 -3.73
C SER A 21 -9.52 15.49 -3.36
N ARG A 22 -9.68 16.18 -2.24
CA ARG A 22 -8.69 17.17 -1.76
C ARG A 22 -7.36 16.51 -1.39
N VAL A 23 -7.39 15.38 -0.69
CA VAL A 23 -6.19 14.59 -0.37
C VAL A 23 -5.48 14.15 -1.64
N ALA A 24 -6.24 13.64 -2.62
CA ALA A 24 -5.72 13.21 -3.91
C ALA A 24 -5.03 14.36 -4.68
N GLU A 25 -5.68 15.53 -4.75
CA GLU A 25 -5.11 16.75 -5.38
C GLU A 25 -3.79 17.16 -4.70
N THR A 26 -3.74 17.14 -3.36
CA THR A 26 -2.54 17.50 -2.60
C THR A 26 -1.40 16.53 -2.87
N LEU A 27 -1.67 15.21 -2.79
CA LEU A 27 -0.66 14.18 -2.95
C LEU A 27 -0.21 13.99 -4.40
N ALA A 28 -1.05 14.30 -5.38
CA ALA A 28 -0.68 14.32 -6.80
C ALA A 28 0.47 15.29 -7.09
N GLY A 29 0.59 16.37 -6.33
CA GLY A 29 1.71 17.31 -6.43
C GLY A 29 3.08 16.66 -6.24
N PHE A 30 3.17 15.54 -5.55
CA PHE A 30 4.42 14.81 -5.36
C PHE A 30 4.75 13.83 -6.50
N ALA A 31 3.98 13.81 -7.57
CA ALA A 31 4.16 12.99 -8.77
C ALA A 31 4.38 11.49 -8.47
N PRO A 32 3.44 10.81 -7.80
CA PRO A 32 3.59 9.39 -7.46
C PRO A 32 3.68 8.52 -8.73
N GLN A 33 4.45 7.43 -8.64
CA GLN A 33 4.56 6.44 -9.72
C GLN A 33 3.22 5.74 -9.97
N PHE A 34 2.56 5.38 -8.88
CA PHE A 34 1.22 4.81 -8.91
C PHE A 34 0.47 5.15 -7.62
N SER A 35 -0.83 4.91 -7.64
CA SER A 35 -1.65 4.95 -6.43
C SER A 35 -2.62 3.79 -6.40
N ALA A 36 -2.83 3.23 -5.21
CA ALA A 36 -3.69 2.07 -5.01
C ALA A 36 -5.01 2.47 -4.34
N VAL A 37 -6.08 1.79 -4.69
CA VAL A 37 -7.39 1.90 -4.04
C VAL A 37 -7.71 0.58 -3.37
N THR A 38 -7.90 0.61 -2.05
CA THR A 38 -8.19 -0.61 -1.27
C THR A 38 -9.51 -1.25 -1.67
N CYS A 39 -9.57 -2.58 -1.52
CA CYS A 39 -10.79 -3.33 -1.74
C CYS A 39 -11.84 -2.96 -0.69
N SER A 40 -13.00 -2.48 -1.12
CA SER A 40 -14.18 -2.32 -0.27
C SER A 40 -14.91 -3.64 -0.11
N LYS A 41 -15.72 -3.77 0.97
CA LYS A 41 -16.65 -4.90 1.11
C LYS A 41 -17.63 -4.98 -0.06
N GLU A 42 -17.96 -3.83 -0.64
CA GLU A 42 -18.75 -3.69 -1.86
C GLU A 42 -17.80 -3.36 -3.02
N PRO A 43 -17.50 -4.29 -3.93
CA PRO A 43 -16.57 -4.09 -5.03
C PRO A 43 -16.87 -2.86 -5.90
N ALA A 44 -18.15 -2.50 -6.05
CA ALA A 44 -18.57 -1.31 -6.78
C ALA A 44 -17.97 -0.01 -6.21
N GLN A 45 -17.85 0.12 -4.89
CA GLN A 45 -17.25 1.31 -4.27
C GLN A 45 -15.77 1.50 -4.65
N THR A 46 -15.02 0.40 -4.81
CA THR A 46 -13.65 0.46 -5.31
C THR A 46 -13.62 1.00 -6.73
N LEU A 47 -14.52 0.53 -7.61
CA LEU A 47 -14.63 1.00 -8.99
C LEU A 47 -15.02 2.49 -9.06
N ASP A 48 -15.95 2.93 -8.23
CA ASP A 48 -16.37 4.34 -8.18
C ASP A 48 -15.23 5.24 -7.68
N THR A 49 -14.44 4.76 -6.72
CA THR A 49 -13.26 5.48 -6.23
C THR A 49 -12.19 5.58 -7.31
N LEU A 50 -11.93 4.51 -8.07
CA LEU A 50 -11.02 4.54 -9.22
C LEU A 50 -11.46 5.58 -10.26
N ARG A 51 -12.75 5.60 -10.62
CA ARG A 51 -13.32 6.59 -11.55
C ARG A 51 -13.11 8.04 -11.06
N ALA A 52 -13.36 8.27 -9.76
CA ALA A 52 -13.18 9.59 -9.15
C ALA A 52 -11.71 10.04 -9.17
N LEU A 53 -10.77 9.13 -8.91
CA LEU A 53 -9.33 9.44 -8.85
C LEU A 53 -8.63 9.42 -10.21
N ARG A 54 -9.26 8.90 -11.27
CA ARG A 54 -8.65 8.71 -12.58
C ARG A 54 -7.99 9.96 -13.18
N ARG A 55 -8.48 11.16 -12.85
CA ARG A 55 -8.00 12.43 -13.38
C ARG A 55 -7.24 13.28 -12.37
N SER A 56 -6.90 12.73 -11.22
CA SER A 56 -6.28 13.50 -10.12
C SER A 56 -4.76 13.61 -10.23
N GLY A 57 -4.11 13.06 -11.27
CA GLY A 57 -2.64 13.11 -11.41
C GLY A 57 -1.87 12.22 -10.44
N LEU A 58 -2.51 11.17 -9.92
CA LEU A 58 -1.94 10.23 -8.94
C LEU A 58 -1.09 9.11 -9.55
N GLY A 59 -0.55 9.30 -10.74
CA GLY A 59 0.16 8.24 -11.47
C GLY A 59 -0.80 7.16 -11.97
N ARG A 60 -0.30 5.94 -12.18
CA ARG A 60 -1.14 4.80 -12.58
C ARG A 60 -1.98 4.34 -11.38
N LEU A 61 -3.27 4.10 -11.60
CA LEU A 61 -4.14 3.57 -10.54
C LEU A 61 -4.06 2.05 -10.49
N GLN A 62 -4.04 1.49 -9.27
CA GLN A 62 -4.05 0.05 -9.00
C GLN A 62 -5.30 -0.29 -8.18
N ALA A 63 -6.01 -1.34 -8.54
CA ALA A 63 -7.14 -1.84 -7.77
C ALA A 63 -6.68 -2.91 -6.78
N HIS A 64 -7.00 -2.82 -5.49
CA HIS A 64 -6.92 -3.98 -4.63
C HIS A 64 -8.01 -4.98 -5.01
N VAL A 65 -7.63 -6.22 -5.22
CA VAL A 65 -8.55 -7.32 -5.51
C VAL A 65 -8.29 -8.45 -4.52
N THR A 66 -9.32 -8.85 -3.79
CA THR A 66 -9.16 -9.89 -2.76
C THR A 66 -9.92 -11.16 -3.13
N CYS A 67 -9.32 -12.31 -2.83
CA CYS A 67 -9.96 -13.62 -3.02
C CYS A 67 -11.24 -13.76 -2.19
N SER A 68 -11.36 -13.02 -1.10
CA SER A 68 -12.51 -13.08 -0.20
C SER A 68 -13.75 -12.31 -0.69
N THR A 69 -13.58 -11.34 -1.60
CA THR A 69 -14.69 -10.52 -2.13
C THR A 69 -15.14 -10.92 -3.54
N GLN A 70 -14.31 -11.67 -4.25
CA GLN A 70 -14.59 -12.09 -5.63
C GLN A 70 -15.06 -13.55 -5.70
N GLN A 71 -15.91 -13.85 -6.67
CA GLN A 71 -16.23 -15.21 -7.09
C GLN A 71 -15.43 -15.57 -8.35
N PRO A 72 -15.05 -16.84 -8.57
CA PRO A 72 -14.32 -17.24 -9.77
C PRO A 72 -14.99 -16.81 -11.09
N ALA A 73 -16.30 -16.93 -11.16
CA ALA A 73 -17.08 -16.58 -12.35
C ALA A 73 -17.11 -15.08 -12.64
N ASP A 74 -17.09 -14.24 -11.60
CA ASP A 74 -17.25 -12.78 -11.71
C ASP A 74 -15.91 -12.05 -11.92
N LEU A 75 -14.79 -12.70 -11.57
CA LEU A 75 -13.47 -12.09 -11.57
C LEU A 75 -13.07 -11.47 -12.92
N PRO A 76 -13.22 -12.13 -14.08
CA PRO A 76 -12.86 -11.53 -15.36
C PRO A 76 -13.64 -10.26 -15.67
N ALA A 77 -14.96 -10.27 -15.41
CA ALA A 77 -15.81 -9.11 -15.61
C ALA A 77 -15.44 -7.96 -14.67
N TYR A 78 -15.13 -8.27 -13.41
CA TYR A 78 -14.68 -7.27 -12.44
C TYR A 78 -13.36 -6.63 -12.85
N LEU A 79 -12.37 -7.42 -13.29
CA LEU A 79 -11.08 -6.86 -13.75
C LEU A 79 -11.24 -5.95 -14.97
N LYS A 80 -12.09 -6.33 -15.91
CA LYS A 80 -12.45 -5.48 -17.04
C LYS A 80 -13.10 -4.17 -16.58
N ALA A 81 -14.06 -4.22 -15.67
CA ALA A 81 -14.69 -3.04 -15.09
C ALA A 81 -13.68 -2.15 -14.34
N ALA A 82 -12.69 -2.73 -13.66
CA ALA A 82 -11.62 -2.00 -13.01
C ALA A 82 -10.73 -1.25 -14.02
N GLN A 83 -10.38 -1.89 -15.15
CA GLN A 83 -9.64 -1.23 -16.24
C GLN A 83 -10.46 -0.07 -16.85
N GLU A 84 -11.74 -0.27 -17.10
CA GLU A 84 -12.65 0.77 -17.58
C GLU A 84 -12.78 1.92 -16.59
N ALA A 85 -12.72 1.63 -15.28
CA ALA A 85 -12.67 2.62 -14.21
C ALA A 85 -11.33 3.36 -14.11
N GLY A 86 -10.29 2.90 -14.81
CA GLY A 86 -8.98 3.54 -14.89
C GLY A 86 -7.84 2.80 -14.19
N ALA A 87 -8.06 1.58 -13.70
CA ALA A 87 -6.97 0.78 -13.15
C ALA A 87 -6.01 0.31 -14.26
N GLY A 88 -4.71 0.60 -14.12
CA GLY A 88 -3.65 0.08 -14.98
C GLY A 88 -3.17 -1.31 -14.57
N GLY A 89 -3.47 -1.71 -13.33
CA GLY A 89 -3.12 -3.01 -12.77
C GLY A 89 -3.87 -3.30 -11.49
N LEU A 90 -3.42 -4.32 -10.76
CA LEU A 90 -4.03 -4.72 -9.51
C LEU A 90 -3.00 -5.04 -8.41
N ILE A 91 -3.46 -5.01 -7.17
CA ILE A 91 -2.78 -5.62 -6.03
C ILE A 91 -3.58 -6.84 -5.61
N ALA A 92 -3.02 -8.03 -5.88
CA ALA A 92 -3.66 -9.31 -5.61
C ALA A 92 -3.48 -9.72 -4.14
N LEU A 93 -4.57 -9.87 -3.42
CA LEU A 93 -4.60 -10.14 -1.99
C LEU A 93 -5.48 -11.35 -1.65
N ARG A 94 -5.12 -12.06 -0.59
CA ARG A 94 -6.00 -13.10 -0.03
C ARG A 94 -7.30 -12.49 0.53
N GLY A 95 -7.19 -11.36 1.23
CA GLY A 95 -8.26 -10.74 2.00
C GLY A 95 -8.34 -11.26 3.44
N ASP A 96 -9.07 -10.50 4.29
CA ASP A 96 -9.15 -10.73 5.73
C ASP A 96 -10.10 -11.86 6.14
N THR A 97 -11.00 -12.27 5.24
CA THR A 97 -11.96 -13.36 5.45
C THR A 97 -11.61 -14.58 4.59
N ALA A 98 -12.32 -15.69 4.82
CA ALA A 98 -12.09 -16.90 4.03
C ALA A 98 -12.29 -16.66 2.52
N PRO A 99 -11.38 -17.15 1.68
CA PRO A 99 -11.54 -17.06 0.22
C PRO A 99 -12.80 -17.79 -0.27
N LYS A 100 -13.36 -17.30 -1.38
CA LYS A 100 -14.57 -17.85 -2.00
C LYS A 100 -14.25 -18.73 -3.22
N GLY A 101 -13.34 -19.69 -3.06
CA GLY A 101 -12.93 -20.58 -4.15
C GLY A 101 -11.88 -19.98 -5.10
N LEU A 102 -11.22 -18.89 -4.70
CA LEU A 102 -10.08 -18.30 -5.39
C LEU A 102 -8.85 -18.31 -4.49
N ASP A 103 -7.69 -18.44 -5.08
CA ASP A 103 -6.43 -18.08 -4.43
C ASP A 103 -5.74 -16.91 -5.13
N VAL A 104 -4.61 -16.46 -4.59
CA VAL A 104 -3.87 -15.31 -5.16
C VAL A 104 -3.29 -15.64 -6.53
N MET A 105 -2.99 -16.91 -6.81
CA MET A 105 -2.50 -17.35 -8.11
C MET A 105 -3.58 -17.22 -9.19
N ASP A 106 -4.85 -17.48 -8.82
CA ASP A 106 -6.00 -17.28 -9.72
C ASP A 106 -6.16 -15.81 -10.11
N LEU A 107 -5.98 -14.89 -9.13
CA LEU A 107 -6.00 -13.44 -9.37
C LEU A 107 -4.89 -13.03 -10.35
N ILE A 108 -3.64 -13.49 -10.12
CA ILE A 108 -2.49 -13.22 -10.99
C ILE A 108 -2.76 -13.76 -12.40
N ALA A 109 -3.19 -15.01 -12.52
CA ALA A 109 -3.46 -15.64 -13.80
C ALA A 109 -4.57 -14.92 -14.56
N CYS A 110 -5.63 -14.50 -13.88
CA CYS A 110 -6.72 -13.75 -14.49
C CYS A 110 -6.27 -12.35 -14.94
N ALA A 111 -5.46 -11.66 -14.14
CA ALA A 111 -4.88 -10.35 -14.49
C ALA A 111 -4.00 -10.44 -15.75
N LYS A 112 -3.17 -11.47 -15.86
CA LYS A 112 -2.36 -11.73 -17.08
C LYS A 112 -3.24 -11.94 -18.31
N ARG A 113 -4.30 -12.74 -18.20
CA ARG A 113 -5.24 -12.96 -19.34
C ARG A 113 -5.95 -11.67 -19.75
N ASN A 114 -6.16 -10.74 -18.83
CA ASN A 114 -6.75 -9.42 -19.09
C ASN A 114 -5.69 -8.36 -19.48
N ALA A 115 -4.46 -8.76 -19.76
CA ALA A 115 -3.35 -7.89 -20.16
C ALA A 115 -3.08 -6.72 -19.20
N MET A 116 -3.31 -6.92 -17.89
CA MET A 116 -2.92 -5.96 -16.89
C MET A 116 -1.39 -5.89 -16.79
N GLN A 117 -0.84 -4.67 -16.83
CA GLN A 117 0.61 -4.47 -16.85
C GLN A 117 1.24 -4.63 -15.47
N ASP A 118 0.59 -4.09 -14.44
CA ASP A 118 1.06 -4.13 -13.08
C ASP A 118 0.25 -5.18 -12.29
N ILE A 119 0.92 -6.22 -11.82
CA ILE A 119 0.34 -7.28 -10.99
C ILE A 119 1.13 -7.33 -9.69
N PHE A 120 0.72 -6.53 -8.73
CA PHE A 120 1.40 -6.46 -7.45
C PHE A 120 0.81 -7.45 -6.45
N VAL A 121 1.62 -7.84 -5.48
CA VAL A 121 1.25 -8.80 -4.44
C VAL A 121 1.71 -8.33 -3.07
N ALA A 122 1.10 -8.85 -2.00
CA ALA A 122 1.56 -8.58 -0.65
C ALA A 122 2.78 -9.41 -0.29
N ALA A 123 3.68 -8.81 0.50
CA ALA A 123 4.81 -9.43 1.16
C ALA A 123 4.86 -9.06 2.65
N TYR A 124 5.55 -9.82 3.48
CA TYR A 124 5.54 -9.66 4.94
C TYR A 124 6.97 -9.68 5.47
N PRO A 125 7.54 -8.51 5.83
CA PRO A 125 8.90 -8.40 6.37
C PRO A 125 9.08 -9.15 7.69
N GLU A 126 8.06 -9.15 8.50
CA GLU A 126 7.95 -9.99 9.68
C GLU A 126 7.18 -11.25 9.36
N VAL A 127 6.49 -12.00 9.84
CA VAL A 127 5.82 -13.22 9.36
C VAL A 127 4.32 -13.02 9.28
N HIS A 128 3.70 -13.41 8.18
CA HIS A 128 2.24 -13.35 8.07
C HIS A 128 1.59 -14.18 9.19
N PRO A 129 0.57 -13.68 9.91
CA PRO A 129 -0.03 -14.38 11.06
C PRO A 129 -0.55 -15.79 10.77
N LEU A 130 -0.86 -16.09 9.51
CA LEU A 130 -1.31 -17.41 9.07
C LEU A 130 -0.20 -18.24 8.40
N ALA A 131 1.02 -17.73 8.32
CA ALA A 131 2.13 -18.50 7.78
C ALA A 131 2.66 -19.47 8.83
N GLN A 132 3.11 -20.64 8.38
CA GLN A 132 3.70 -21.64 9.25
C GLN A 132 5.10 -21.24 9.74
N SER A 133 5.80 -20.47 8.91
CA SER A 133 7.15 -19.96 9.20
C SER A 133 7.49 -18.80 8.26
N SER A 134 8.56 -18.08 8.58
CA SER A 134 9.12 -17.07 7.69
C SER A 134 9.61 -17.66 6.36
N GLN A 135 9.99 -18.96 6.33
CA GLN A 135 10.36 -19.65 5.11
C GLN A 135 9.15 -19.88 4.22
N SER A 136 8.03 -20.35 4.78
CA SER A 136 6.81 -20.57 4.01
C SER A 136 6.26 -19.27 3.38
N ASP A 137 6.45 -18.12 4.03
CA ASP A 137 6.08 -16.81 3.44
C ASP A 137 6.94 -16.47 2.21
N LEU A 138 8.25 -16.75 2.27
CA LEU A 138 9.14 -16.53 1.14
C LEU A 138 8.83 -17.52 -0.01
N ASP A 139 8.53 -18.78 0.30
CA ASP A 139 8.11 -19.76 -0.71
C ASP A 139 6.83 -19.32 -1.41
N TRP A 140 5.87 -18.75 -0.67
CA TRP A 140 4.66 -18.14 -1.25
C TRP A 140 4.98 -16.94 -2.13
N LEU A 141 5.88 -16.05 -1.71
CA LEU A 141 6.31 -14.90 -2.51
C LEU A 141 7.00 -15.35 -3.80
N LYS A 142 7.86 -16.37 -3.72
CA LYS A 142 8.49 -16.99 -4.90
C LYS A 142 7.45 -17.54 -5.88
N ARG A 143 6.46 -18.28 -5.39
CA ARG A 143 5.37 -18.80 -6.21
C ARG A 143 4.57 -17.67 -6.89
N LYS A 144 4.30 -16.56 -6.19
CA LYS A 144 3.63 -15.39 -6.76
C LYS A 144 4.47 -14.76 -7.88
N GLN A 145 5.79 -14.64 -7.70
CA GLN A 145 6.71 -14.21 -8.74
C GLN A 145 6.63 -15.13 -9.96
N ASP A 146 6.74 -16.44 -9.75
CA ASP A 146 6.74 -17.43 -10.84
C ASP A 146 5.40 -17.47 -11.58
N ALA A 147 4.29 -17.15 -10.89
CA ALA A 147 2.98 -16.98 -11.50
C ALA A 147 2.87 -15.71 -12.36
N GLY A 148 3.76 -14.72 -12.16
CA GLY A 148 3.84 -13.52 -12.97
C GLY A 148 3.50 -12.23 -12.24
N ALA A 149 3.63 -12.19 -10.90
CA ALA A 149 3.64 -10.92 -10.18
C ALA A 149 4.80 -10.04 -10.65
N THR A 150 4.57 -8.72 -10.73
CA THR A 150 5.54 -7.75 -11.25
C THR A 150 6.24 -6.94 -10.15
N ALA A 151 5.65 -6.85 -8.97
CA ALA A 151 6.26 -6.28 -7.77
C ALA A 151 5.56 -6.81 -6.51
N ALA A 152 6.19 -6.64 -5.35
CA ALA A 152 5.57 -6.88 -4.06
C ALA A 152 5.55 -5.59 -3.23
N ILE A 153 4.42 -5.34 -2.54
CA ILE A 153 4.31 -4.27 -1.54
C ILE A 153 4.27 -4.94 -0.17
N THR A 154 5.12 -4.45 0.75
CA THR A 154 5.17 -5.10 2.07
C THR A 154 4.06 -4.60 2.99
N GLN A 155 3.66 -5.44 3.95
CA GLN A 155 2.99 -4.96 5.15
C GLN A 155 3.88 -3.93 5.84
N PHE A 156 3.27 -2.96 6.55
CA PHE A 156 4.04 -1.95 7.29
C PHE A 156 4.85 -2.59 8.42
N PHE A 157 5.91 -1.92 8.78
CA PHE A 157 6.84 -2.27 9.85
C PHE A 157 7.40 -0.96 10.44
N PHE A 158 8.04 -1.01 11.61
CA PHE A 158 8.52 0.19 12.29
C PHE A 158 10.04 0.29 12.39
N HIS A 159 10.78 -0.77 12.02
CA HIS A 159 12.24 -0.80 12.02
C HIS A 159 12.75 -1.24 10.66
N ALA A 160 13.64 -0.45 10.06
CA ALA A 160 14.20 -0.71 8.72
C ALA A 160 14.84 -2.11 8.61
N GLU A 161 15.42 -2.60 9.71
CA GLU A 161 16.09 -3.89 9.77
C GLU A 161 15.16 -5.08 9.42
N PHE A 162 13.87 -5.02 9.75
CA PHE A 162 12.92 -6.07 9.36
C PHE A 162 12.80 -6.17 7.84
N PHE A 163 12.68 -5.03 7.17
CA PHE A 163 12.61 -4.99 5.71
C PHE A 163 13.94 -5.42 5.08
N LEU A 164 15.07 -4.91 5.55
CA LEU A 164 16.38 -5.20 4.98
C LEU A 164 16.71 -6.69 5.08
N ARG A 165 16.52 -7.30 6.23
CA ARG A 165 16.69 -8.76 6.41
C ARG A 165 15.74 -9.58 5.54
N PHE A 166 14.49 -9.12 5.41
CA PHE A 166 13.52 -9.78 4.53
C PHE A 166 13.94 -9.70 3.07
N ARG A 167 14.33 -8.51 2.59
CA ARG A 167 14.84 -8.29 1.22
C ARG A 167 16.02 -9.21 0.90
N ASP A 168 16.99 -9.25 1.80
CA ASP A 168 18.22 -10.04 1.58
C ASP A 168 17.92 -11.55 1.57
N ARG A 169 17.02 -12.02 2.42
CA ARG A 169 16.53 -13.41 2.40
C ARG A 169 15.75 -13.73 1.13
N ALA A 170 14.91 -12.83 0.66
CA ALA A 170 14.17 -12.98 -0.60
C ALA A 170 15.14 -13.12 -1.78
N ALA A 171 16.14 -12.23 -1.86
CA ALA A 171 17.18 -12.30 -2.89
C ALA A 171 17.97 -13.62 -2.84
N ALA A 172 18.34 -14.09 -1.67
CA ALA A 172 19.02 -15.38 -1.48
C ALA A 172 18.20 -16.59 -1.98
N GLN A 173 16.87 -16.46 -2.04
CA GLN A 173 15.96 -17.49 -2.60
C GLN A 173 15.64 -17.28 -4.08
N GLY A 174 16.34 -16.39 -4.76
CA GLY A 174 16.09 -16.12 -6.17
C GLY A 174 14.78 -15.36 -6.45
N ILE A 175 14.28 -14.61 -5.46
CA ILE A 175 13.20 -13.66 -5.66
C ILE A 175 13.81 -12.38 -6.21
N THR A 176 13.46 -12.02 -7.43
CA THR A 176 14.04 -10.90 -8.19
C THR A 176 13.04 -9.78 -8.45
N LEU A 177 11.75 -10.01 -8.12
CA LEU A 177 10.76 -8.94 -8.28
C LEU A 177 11.05 -7.78 -7.32
N PRO A 178 10.81 -6.52 -7.73
CA PRO A 178 10.94 -5.37 -6.84
C PRO A 178 10.09 -5.53 -5.59
N ILE A 179 10.70 -5.30 -4.42
CA ILE A 179 9.99 -5.30 -3.12
C ILE A 179 9.92 -3.87 -2.62
N ILE A 180 8.70 -3.34 -2.53
CA ILE A 180 8.40 -1.96 -2.18
C ILE A 180 7.98 -1.91 -0.71
N PRO A 181 8.71 -1.24 0.18
CA PRO A 181 8.32 -1.12 1.59
C PRO A 181 7.06 -0.31 1.77
N GLY A 182 6.11 -0.84 2.52
CA GLY A 182 4.88 -0.18 2.96
C GLY A 182 5.14 0.64 4.23
N ILE A 183 4.86 1.92 4.18
CA ILE A 183 5.08 2.89 5.27
C ILE A 183 3.74 3.34 5.83
N LEU A 184 3.51 3.12 7.12
CA LEU A 184 2.32 3.57 7.84
C LEU A 184 2.70 4.66 8.85
N PRO A 185 2.46 5.95 8.56
CA PRO A 185 2.61 7.01 9.55
C PRO A 185 1.60 6.87 10.68
N VAL A 186 2.07 6.83 11.92
CA VAL A 186 1.23 6.55 13.11
C VAL A 186 0.50 7.82 13.56
N GLN A 187 -0.63 8.12 12.95
CA GLN A 187 -1.44 9.30 13.26
C GLN A 187 -2.47 9.07 14.38
N ASN A 188 -2.75 7.83 14.71
CA ASN A 188 -3.62 7.42 15.82
C ASN A 188 -3.01 6.16 16.42
N TRP A 189 -2.45 6.28 17.61
CA TRP A 189 -1.73 5.19 18.27
C TRP A 189 -2.63 4.00 18.58
N THR A 190 -3.77 4.28 19.19
CA THR A 190 -4.73 3.22 19.59
C THR A 190 -5.18 2.39 18.37
N ALA A 191 -5.53 3.05 17.27
CA ALA A 191 -5.94 2.36 16.05
C ALA A 191 -4.77 1.58 15.41
N THR A 192 -3.56 2.17 15.40
CA THR A 192 -2.37 1.53 14.83
C THR A 192 -1.95 0.31 15.63
N GLN A 193 -1.99 0.37 16.97
CA GLN A 193 -1.71 -0.79 17.82
C GLN A 193 -2.64 -1.98 17.52
N ALA A 194 -3.93 -1.69 17.36
CA ALA A 194 -4.92 -2.72 17.02
C ALA A 194 -4.69 -3.33 15.63
N ILE A 195 -4.26 -2.53 14.65
CA ILE A 195 -3.93 -3.00 13.30
C ILE A 195 -2.64 -3.81 13.34
N ALA A 196 -1.59 -3.33 14.00
CA ALA A 196 -0.31 -4.02 14.13
C ALA A 196 -0.47 -5.42 14.74
N GLY A 197 -1.27 -5.55 15.81
CA GLY A 197 -1.56 -6.84 16.42
C GLY A 197 -2.24 -7.84 15.46
N ARG A 198 -3.15 -7.36 14.60
CA ARG A 198 -3.80 -8.22 13.59
C ARG A 198 -2.85 -8.61 12.45
N CYS A 199 -1.92 -7.73 12.10
CA CYS A 199 -0.98 -7.94 11.00
C CYS A 199 0.29 -8.70 11.42
N GLY A 200 0.48 -8.95 12.73
CA GLY A 200 1.71 -9.55 13.25
C GLY A 200 2.92 -8.62 13.19
N THR A 201 2.68 -7.30 13.14
CA THR A 201 3.75 -6.30 13.11
C THR A 201 4.22 -5.99 14.53
N SER A 202 5.52 -6.10 14.76
CA SER A 202 6.17 -5.81 16.05
C SER A 202 6.31 -4.30 16.27
N ILE A 203 6.11 -3.87 17.49
CA ILE A 203 6.37 -2.50 17.92
C ILE A 203 7.29 -2.56 19.15
N ALA A 204 8.46 -1.95 19.05
CA ALA A 204 9.41 -1.92 20.17
C ALA A 204 8.82 -1.14 21.35
N PRO A 205 9.11 -1.55 22.61
CA PRO A 205 8.52 -0.93 23.79
C PRO A 205 8.76 0.57 23.92
N ASP A 206 9.96 1.04 23.59
CA ASP A 206 10.34 2.46 23.60
C ASP A 206 9.57 3.28 22.56
N LEU A 207 9.39 2.74 21.36
CA LEU A 207 8.55 3.35 20.32
C LEU A 207 7.08 3.39 20.75
N ALA A 208 6.56 2.30 21.31
CA ALA A 208 5.19 2.22 21.80
C ALA A 208 4.93 3.27 22.91
N GLU A 209 5.85 3.41 23.86
CA GLU A 209 5.75 4.42 24.93
C GLU A 209 5.81 5.84 24.36
N GLY A 210 6.74 6.10 23.42
CA GLY A 210 6.89 7.39 22.74
C GLY A 210 5.62 7.80 21.99
N LEU A 211 5.03 6.90 21.21
CA LEU A 211 3.79 7.11 20.46
C LEU A 211 2.59 7.35 21.40
N ALA A 212 2.44 6.54 22.45
CA ALA A 212 1.39 6.70 23.43
C ALA A 212 1.50 8.03 24.19
N ARG A 213 2.71 8.45 24.53
CA ARG A 213 2.97 9.75 25.16
C ARG A 213 2.63 10.90 24.22
N ALA A 214 3.10 10.85 22.97
CA ALA A 214 2.82 11.86 21.98
C ALA A 214 1.32 12.03 21.70
N GLU A 215 0.54 10.94 21.69
CA GLU A 215 -0.92 10.99 21.55
C GLU A 215 -1.58 11.69 22.75
N ARG A 216 -1.19 11.35 23.99
CA ARG A 216 -1.71 12.00 25.20
C ARG A 216 -1.38 13.49 25.28
N GLU A 217 -0.25 13.90 24.76
CA GLU A 217 0.25 15.28 24.77
C GLU A 217 -0.20 16.10 23.54
N GLY A 218 -1.05 15.54 22.67
CA GLY A 218 -1.51 16.21 21.44
C GLY A 218 -0.41 16.40 20.37
N ARG A 219 0.68 15.64 20.43
CA ARG A 219 1.84 15.71 19.52
C ARG A 219 1.95 14.51 18.56
N ALA A 220 0.86 13.76 18.39
CA ALA A 220 0.85 12.54 17.60
C ALA A 220 1.32 12.77 16.14
N GLU A 221 0.87 13.86 15.51
CA GLU A 221 1.26 14.19 14.14
C GLU A 221 2.77 14.44 14.00
N MET A 222 3.34 15.23 14.90
CA MET A 222 4.78 15.52 14.91
C MET A 222 5.60 14.24 15.09
N MET A 223 5.18 13.37 16.02
CA MET A 223 5.84 12.08 16.25
C MET A 223 5.72 11.15 15.03
N ALA A 224 4.57 11.11 14.37
CA ALA A 224 4.35 10.32 13.17
C ALA A 224 5.26 10.78 12.02
N ILE A 225 5.41 12.10 11.83
CA ILE A 225 6.31 12.66 10.81
C ILE A 225 7.75 12.29 11.12
N ALA A 226 8.21 12.50 12.35
CA ALA A 226 9.60 12.23 12.75
C ALA A 226 9.94 10.74 12.55
N GLN A 227 9.16 9.85 13.15
CA GLN A 227 9.38 8.40 13.10
C GLN A 227 9.34 7.85 11.66
N ALA A 228 8.35 8.24 10.87
CA ALA A 228 8.24 7.74 9.50
C ALA A 228 9.32 8.34 8.58
N SER A 229 9.75 9.59 8.80
CA SER A 229 10.85 10.19 8.04
C SER A 229 12.18 9.49 8.34
N GLU A 230 12.47 9.20 9.61
CA GLU A 230 13.67 8.46 10.01
C GLU A 230 13.70 7.04 9.42
N LEU A 231 12.56 6.33 9.48
CA LEU A 231 12.41 5.01 8.86
C LEU A 231 12.68 5.10 7.35
N CYS A 232 12.06 6.04 6.65
CA CYS A 232 12.23 6.23 5.20
C CYS A 232 13.67 6.57 4.84
N ASP A 233 14.31 7.49 5.59
CA ASP A 233 15.70 7.87 5.35
C ASP A 233 16.65 6.68 5.53
N SER A 234 16.46 5.89 6.60
CA SER A 234 17.23 4.66 6.82
C SER A 234 17.07 3.67 5.66
N LEU A 235 15.84 3.48 5.13
CA LEU A 235 15.59 2.62 3.98
C LEU A 235 16.30 3.14 2.72
N ILE A 236 16.22 4.45 2.45
CA ILE A 236 16.86 5.09 1.28
C ILE A 236 18.37 4.95 1.35
N GLN A 237 18.99 5.19 2.51
CA GLN A 237 20.43 5.01 2.73
C GLN A 237 20.89 3.56 2.49
N ASN A 238 19.99 2.58 2.65
CA ASN A 238 20.22 1.17 2.37
C ASN A 238 19.75 0.73 0.98
N GLY A 239 19.62 1.68 0.02
CA GLY A 239 19.40 1.41 -1.39
C GLY A 239 17.93 1.15 -1.77
N VAL A 240 16.96 1.53 -0.94
CA VAL A 240 15.55 1.47 -1.32
C VAL A 240 15.22 2.61 -2.27
N GLU A 241 14.72 2.28 -3.44
CA GLU A 241 14.43 3.23 -4.52
C GLU A 241 12.95 3.62 -4.62
N HIS A 242 12.06 2.95 -3.88
CA HIS A 242 10.62 3.21 -3.92
C HIS A 242 9.98 3.00 -2.54
N LEU A 243 9.13 3.94 -2.11
CA LEU A 243 8.37 3.89 -0.86
C LEU A 243 6.88 3.92 -1.15
N HIS A 244 6.10 3.06 -0.49
CA HIS A 244 4.64 3.04 -0.61
C HIS A 244 3.98 3.51 0.68
N PHE A 245 3.21 4.60 0.66
CA PHE A 245 2.59 5.18 1.84
C PHE A 245 1.13 4.78 1.99
N TYR A 246 0.79 4.20 3.12
CA TYR A 246 -0.57 4.00 3.59
C TYR A 246 -1.11 5.33 4.11
N THR A 247 -1.79 6.10 3.26
CA THR A 247 -2.16 7.50 3.55
C THR A 247 -3.23 7.66 4.61
N MET A 248 -4.00 6.63 4.89
CA MET A 248 -5.21 6.70 5.72
C MET A 248 -6.20 7.78 5.27
N ASN A 249 -6.16 8.15 3.99
CA ASN A 249 -6.87 9.27 3.36
C ASN A 249 -6.59 10.63 4.02
N LYS A 250 -5.35 10.84 4.50
CA LYS A 250 -4.89 12.12 5.07
C LYS A 250 -3.61 12.55 4.35
N ALA A 251 -3.59 13.78 3.87
CA ALA A 251 -2.46 14.30 3.11
C ALA A 251 -1.37 14.92 3.99
N GLU A 252 -1.73 15.49 5.13
CA GLU A 252 -0.89 16.40 5.91
C GLU A 252 0.42 15.72 6.32
N VAL A 253 0.33 14.61 7.02
CA VAL A 253 1.50 13.86 7.53
C VAL A 253 2.33 13.30 6.38
N VAL A 254 1.68 12.70 5.36
CA VAL A 254 2.39 12.11 4.22
C VAL A 254 3.11 13.19 3.40
N SER A 255 2.48 14.35 3.19
CA SER A 255 3.12 15.51 2.52
C SER A 255 4.33 16.01 3.29
N ALA A 256 4.23 16.11 4.62
CA ALA A 256 5.34 16.53 5.47
C ALA A 256 6.52 15.55 5.40
N ILE A 257 6.24 14.24 5.43
CA ILE A 257 7.27 13.19 5.27
C ILE A 257 7.92 13.29 3.88
N CYS A 258 7.13 13.38 2.80
CA CYS A 258 7.66 13.54 1.44
C CYS A 258 8.56 14.78 1.32
N THR A 259 8.16 15.90 1.95
CA THR A 259 8.96 17.13 1.98
C THR A 259 10.25 16.96 2.76
N ALA A 260 10.21 16.30 3.92
CA ALA A 260 11.40 15.97 4.72
C ALA A 260 12.40 15.09 3.94
N LEU A 261 11.91 14.23 3.05
CA LEU A 261 12.71 13.41 2.15
C LEU A 261 13.18 14.16 0.88
N GLY A 262 13.08 15.50 0.86
CA GLY A 262 13.55 16.34 -0.24
C GLY A 262 12.64 16.35 -1.48
N LYS A 263 11.39 15.90 -1.36
CA LYS A 263 10.42 15.99 -2.46
C LYS A 263 9.62 17.28 -2.33
N ALA A 264 9.72 18.15 -3.34
CA ALA A 264 8.87 19.34 -3.43
C ALA A 264 7.61 19.03 -4.23
N PRO A 265 6.42 19.44 -3.76
CA PRO A 265 5.21 19.30 -4.55
C PRO A 265 5.33 20.18 -5.80
N GLN A 266 5.11 19.57 -6.97
CA GLN A 266 5.00 20.33 -8.22
C GLN A 266 3.74 21.18 -8.16
N GLN A 267 3.87 22.49 -8.35
CA GLN A 267 2.71 23.35 -8.50
C GLN A 267 1.94 22.88 -9.74
N SER A 268 0.74 22.36 -9.55
CA SER A 268 -0.17 22.17 -10.67
C SER A 268 -0.48 23.54 -11.26
N LEU A 269 0.09 23.87 -12.40
CA LEU A 269 -0.40 24.96 -13.22
C LEU A 269 -1.83 24.56 -13.63
N ARG A 270 -2.84 24.93 -12.81
CA ARG A 270 -4.21 24.91 -13.26
C ARG A 270 -4.25 25.83 -14.49
N ARG A 271 -4.29 25.25 -15.68
CA ARG A 271 -4.72 26.00 -16.86
C ARG A 271 -6.16 26.43 -16.57
N VAL A 272 -6.30 27.69 -16.15
CA VAL A 272 -7.60 28.37 -16.22
C VAL A 272 -7.89 28.49 -17.71
N ALA A 273 -8.80 27.66 -18.19
CA ALA A 273 -9.38 27.74 -19.50
C ALA A 273 -10.83 28.22 -19.33
#